data_c178b0f82ce54a51efcdcf88aafac0b1
#
_entry.id   c178b0f82ce54a51efcdcf88aafac0b1
#
_cell.length_a   1.000
_cell.length_b   1.000
_cell.length_c   1.000
_cell.angle_alpha   90.00
_cell.angle_beta   90.00
_cell.angle_gamma   90.00
#
_symmetry.space_group_name_H-M   'P 1'
#
loop_
_entity.id
_entity.type
_entity.pdbx_description
1 polymer ?
#
loop_
_entity_poly.entity_id
_entity_poly.type
_entity_poly.pdbx_seq_one_letter_code
_entity_poly.pdbx_strand_id
1 'polypeptide(L)'
;MKTVHRSCVVLLLWGALLAGCSVARVTVPPPTGDEVTILVPGYRGSFLVTEGPEPERAWLTVGQALSRGERTLALPFPGQRPVPSYGPLRPDGPMTQLSAFFISVDAYRSFMEFGREKLPGFVPFSYDWRKDIRESAGALCERIEQLVAEGGGKRKVNIVAHSMGGLVTMHCLLHGGARAGERPWVGAGHVKRVVIIGTPFTGGPGLFDDLQVGTETMRNRALLAPEALFTFASAFQLLSTRSDFFVDAEGRPVELDAFDPAVWVERGWGPFADATLREDEAYRAQLVRMLDAHRELYEGLGPRPGLTGAPFETLVVVGTGRPTVSGMRMVDGKLDVEHPARADGDGSVLSARAVPVLPIAYQRVDSPAEHVALMSDREVLHAVERFLRGETVGTVHQP
;
A
#
# COMPACT_ATOMS: atom_id res chain seq x y z
N MET A 1 32.98 -29.43 -46.06
CA MET A 1 31.75 -28.65 -46.14
C MET A 1 30.67 -29.27 -45.26
N LYS A 2 30.66 -29.02 -43.96
CA LYS A 2 29.54 -29.34 -43.02
C LYS A 2 29.90 -28.76 -41.63
N THR A 3 29.87 -27.44 -41.44
CA THR A 3 30.02 -26.85 -40.10
C THR A 3 29.54 -25.37 -40.04
N VAL A 4 28.39 -25.03 -40.66
CA VAL A 4 27.85 -23.64 -40.57
C VAL A 4 26.41 -23.56 -40.10
N HIS A 5 25.71 -24.66 -39.81
CA HIS A 5 24.26 -24.65 -39.56
C HIS A 5 23.82 -24.75 -38.09
N ARG A 6 24.75 -24.81 -37.12
CA ARG A 6 24.36 -24.95 -35.70
C ARG A 6 24.36 -23.66 -34.89
N SER A 7 24.99 -22.58 -35.38
CA SER A 7 25.09 -21.33 -34.61
C SER A 7 23.90 -20.38 -34.78
N CYS A 8 23.15 -20.44 -35.89
CA CYS A 8 22.01 -19.55 -36.12
C CYS A 8 20.71 -19.94 -35.35
N VAL A 9 20.54 -21.20 -35.02
CA VAL A 9 19.32 -21.65 -34.30
C VAL A 9 19.35 -21.28 -32.81
N VAL A 10 20.52 -21.23 -32.20
CA VAL A 10 20.67 -20.86 -30.79
C VAL A 10 20.43 -19.33 -30.59
N LEU A 11 20.86 -18.50 -31.55
CA LEU A 11 20.63 -17.04 -31.48
C LEU A 11 19.16 -16.64 -31.73
N LEU A 12 18.42 -17.42 -32.51
CA LEU A 12 16.98 -17.19 -32.74
C LEU A 12 16.12 -17.63 -31.54
N LEU A 13 16.54 -18.62 -30.78
CA LEU A 13 15.87 -19.02 -29.53
C LEU A 13 16.10 -18.00 -28.39
N TRP A 14 17.24 -17.34 -28.34
CA TRP A 14 17.50 -16.26 -27.36
C TRP A 14 16.75 -14.96 -27.69
N GLY A 15 16.56 -14.64 -28.96
CA GLY A 15 15.77 -13.49 -29.40
C GLY A 15 14.26 -13.64 -29.11
N ALA A 16 13.72 -14.84 -29.20
CA ALA A 16 12.31 -15.13 -28.91
C ALA A 16 12.01 -15.15 -27.38
N LEU A 17 13.00 -15.41 -26.53
CA LEU A 17 12.87 -15.41 -25.06
C LEU A 17 12.78 -13.99 -24.46
N LEU A 18 13.25 -12.96 -25.16
CA LEU A 18 13.17 -11.57 -24.71
C LEU A 18 11.88 -10.85 -25.12
N ALA A 19 11.13 -11.40 -26.10
CA ALA A 19 9.89 -10.80 -26.60
C ALA A 19 8.63 -11.11 -25.76
N GLY A 20 8.75 -11.94 -24.70
CA GLY A 20 7.61 -12.46 -23.93
C GLY A 20 7.25 -11.74 -22.63
N CYS A 21 7.94 -10.67 -22.27
CA CYS A 21 7.68 -9.95 -21.01
C CYS A 21 6.84 -8.68 -21.22
N SER A 22 5.63 -8.82 -21.75
CA SER A 22 4.68 -7.70 -21.79
C SER A 22 3.82 -7.71 -20.52
N VAL A 23 3.88 -6.64 -19.75
CA VAL A 23 2.87 -6.37 -18.71
C VAL A 23 1.61 -5.92 -19.45
N ALA A 24 0.62 -6.79 -19.54
CA ALA A 24 -0.66 -6.46 -20.17
C ALA A 24 -1.34 -5.35 -19.35
N ARG A 25 -1.53 -4.17 -19.94
CA ARG A 25 -2.36 -3.12 -19.35
C ARG A 25 -3.83 -3.50 -19.58
N VAL A 26 -4.60 -3.56 -18.50
CA VAL A 26 -6.06 -3.66 -18.61
C VAL A 26 -6.57 -2.28 -18.98
N THR A 27 -6.99 -2.11 -20.24
CA THR A 27 -7.57 -0.85 -20.70
C THR A 27 -8.97 -0.70 -20.11
N VAL A 28 -9.20 0.39 -19.40
CA VAL A 28 -10.50 0.75 -18.83
C VAL A 28 -11.05 1.94 -19.62
N PRO A 29 -12.25 1.82 -20.24
CA PRO A 29 -12.86 2.93 -20.96
C PRO A 29 -13.24 4.06 -20.00
N PRO A 30 -13.41 5.31 -20.49
CA PRO A 30 -13.94 6.40 -19.68
C PRO A 30 -15.29 6.02 -19.04
N PRO A 31 -15.53 6.40 -17.79
CA PRO A 31 -16.76 6.03 -17.10
C PRO A 31 -17.98 6.73 -17.73
N THR A 32 -19.03 5.96 -17.96
CA THR A 32 -20.32 6.44 -18.42
C THR A 32 -21.38 6.21 -17.35
N GLY A 33 -22.44 7.04 -17.34
CA GLY A 33 -23.54 6.90 -16.37
C GLY A 33 -23.37 7.71 -15.10
N ASP A 34 -24.34 7.53 -14.19
CA ASP A 34 -24.53 8.34 -12.98
C ASP A 34 -23.80 7.79 -11.75
N GLU A 35 -23.22 6.61 -11.84
CA GLU A 35 -22.39 6.01 -10.81
C GLU A 35 -21.01 5.61 -11.37
N VAL A 36 -19.99 5.76 -10.55
CA VAL A 36 -18.61 5.33 -10.84
C VAL A 36 -18.03 4.59 -9.66
N THR A 37 -17.21 3.58 -9.92
CA THR A 37 -16.50 2.83 -8.88
C THR A 37 -14.99 3.01 -9.05
N ILE A 38 -14.34 3.54 -8.03
CA ILE A 38 -12.89 3.77 -8.00
C ILE A 38 -12.21 2.61 -7.28
N LEU A 39 -11.21 1.98 -7.92
CA LEU A 39 -10.27 1.09 -7.24
C LEU A 39 -9.10 1.90 -6.69
N VAL A 40 -8.84 1.82 -5.38
CA VAL A 40 -7.67 2.41 -4.70
C VAL A 40 -6.74 1.30 -4.24
N PRO A 41 -5.59 1.08 -4.91
CA PRO A 41 -4.67 0.00 -4.57
C PRO A 41 -3.90 0.26 -3.26
N GLY A 42 -3.25 -0.78 -2.73
CA GLY A 42 -2.44 -0.72 -1.53
C GLY A 42 -0.99 -0.27 -1.76
N TYR A 43 -0.18 -0.46 -0.72
CA TYR A 43 1.27 -0.24 -0.74
C TYR A 43 1.93 -1.09 -1.82
N ARG A 44 2.83 -0.49 -2.60
CA ARG A 44 3.47 -1.10 -3.77
C ARG A 44 2.50 -1.50 -4.89
N GLY A 45 1.25 -1.08 -4.81
CA GLY A 45 0.16 -1.51 -5.69
C GLY A 45 -0.01 -0.70 -6.97
N SER A 46 0.80 0.34 -7.22
CA SER A 46 0.85 1.09 -8.48
C SER A 46 2.20 0.92 -9.15
N PHE A 47 2.20 0.82 -10.48
CA PHE A 47 3.43 0.97 -11.26
C PHE A 47 3.96 2.39 -11.12
N LEU A 48 5.30 2.52 -11.09
CA LEU A 48 5.98 3.81 -11.11
C LEU A 48 6.90 3.89 -12.33
N VAL A 49 6.88 5.04 -13.00
CA VAL A 49 7.71 5.34 -14.15
C VAL A 49 8.45 6.67 -13.95
N THR A 50 9.60 6.81 -14.58
CA THR A 50 10.33 8.08 -14.58
C THR A 50 9.55 9.17 -15.28
N GLU A 51 9.77 10.42 -14.90
CA GLU A 51 9.25 11.56 -15.63
C GLU A 51 10.08 11.79 -16.91
N GLY A 52 9.46 12.39 -17.94
CA GLY A 52 10.10 12.72 -19.20
C GLY A 52 9.42 12.12 -20.43
N PRO A 53 9.97 12.39 -21.65
CA PRO A 53 9.35 11.99 -22.93
C PRO A 53 9.40 10.47 -23.17
N GLU A 54 10.41 9.80 -22.66
CA GLU A 54 10.58 8.34 -22.75
C GLU A 54 10.60 7.74 -21.33
N PRO A 55 9.43 7.52 -20.71
CA PRO A 55 9.36 7.06 -19.33
C PRO A 55 9.84 5.61 -19.18
N GLU A 56 10.85 5.42 -18.31
CA GLU A 56 11.32 4.10 -17.91
C GLU A 56 10.48 3.60 -16.73
N ARG A 57 10.10 2.30 -16.74
CA ARG A 57 9.44 1.69 -15.59
C ARG A 57 10.45 1.42 -14.47
N ALA A 58 10.28 2.13 -13.36
CA ALA A 58 11.12 2.00 -12.17
C ALA A 58 10.56 0.98 -11.17
N TRP A 59 9.23 0.83 -11.09
CA TRP A 59 8.55 -0.16 -10.28
C TRP A 59 7.37 -0.75 -11.07
N LEU A 60 7.31 -1.98 -11.43
CA LEU A 60 8.31 -3.05 -11.38
C LEU A 60 8.30 -3.76 -12.74
N THR A 61 9.44 -4.18 -13.22
CA THR A 61 9.57 -5.09 -14.37
C THR A 61 10.16 -6.43 -13.92
N VAL A 62 9.92 -7.49 -14.72
CA VAL A 62 10.54 -8.78 -14.47
C VAL A 62 12.06 -8.71 -14.51
N GLY A 63 12.62 -7.95 -15.45
CA GLY A 63 14.06 -7.76 -15.56
C GLY A 63 14.66 -7.13 -14.30
N GLN A 64 14.02 -6.10 -13.75
CA GLN A 64 14.43 -5.51 -12.48
C GLN A 64 14.36 -6.51 -11.32
N ALA A 65 13.23 -7.23 -11.19
CA ALA A 65 13.05 -8.21 -10.11
C ALA A 65 14.08 -9.35 -10.15
N LEU A 66 14.51 -9.78 -11.33
CA LEU A 66 15.51 -10.86 -11.53
C LEU A 66 16.96 -10.37 -11.50
N SER A 67 17.21 -9.07 -11.63
CA SER A 67 18.55 -8.48 -11.53
C SER A 67 18.97 -8.33 -10.06
N ARG A 68 20.29 -8.14 -9.82
CA ARG A 68 20.75 -7.74 -8.48
C ARG A 68 20.41 -6.29 -8.16
N GLY A 69 20.17 -5.47 -9.21
CA GLY A 69 19.85 -4.05 -9.11
C GLY A 69 21.02 -3.18 -8.64
N GLU A 70 21.02 -1.92 -9.06
CA GLU A 70 21.99 -0.92 -8.63
C GLU A 70 21.26 0.37 -8.21
N ARG A 71 20.05 0.61 -8.76
CA ARG A 71 19.25 1.80 -8.46
C ARG A 71 18.14 1.48 -7.45
N THR A 72 17.93 2.43 -6.54
CA THR A 72 16.89 2.37 -5.50
C THR A 72 15.67 3.16 -5.93
N LEU A 73 14.57 2.96 -5.19
CA LEU A 73 13.36 3.80 -5.27
C LEU A 73 13.38 4.97 -4.27
N ALA A 74 14.53 5.30 -3.69
CA ALA A 74 14.66 6.37 -2.69
C ALA A 74 14.10 7.70 -3.21
N LEU A 75 13.41 8.41 -2.31
CA LEU A 75 12.99 9.79 -2.48
C LEU A 75 14.11 10.71 -1.96
N PRO A 76 14.40 11.84 -2.63
CA PRO A 76 15.42 12.77 -2.14
C PRO A 76 14.93 13.52 -0.89
N PHE A 77 15.87 13.79 0.03
CA PHE A 77 15.67 14.71 1.14
C PHE A 77 16.88 15.62 1.34
N PRO A 78 16.73 16.82 1.93
CA PRO A 78 17.84 17.76 2.14
C PRO A 78 18.97 17.17 2.97
N GLY A 79 20.20 17.21 2.46
CA GLY A 79 21.39 16.66 3.11
C GLY A 79 21.57 15.15 2.96
N GLN A 80 20.73 14.47 2.20
CA GLN A 80 20.89 13.04 1.90
C GLN A 80 22.24 12.77 1.22
N ARG A 81 22.93 11.72 1.67
CA ARG A 81 24.09 11.20 0.94
C ARG A 81 23.66 10.66 -0.42
N PRO A 82 24.47 10.84 -1.47
CA PRO A 82 24.12 10.34 -2.79
C PRO A 82 23.83 8.84 -2.78
N VAL A 83 22.66 8.45 -3.27
CA VAL A 83 22.27 7.06 -3.52
C VAL A 83 21.86 6.92 -4.98
N PRO A 84 22.30 5.88 -5.69
CA PRO A 84 21.82 5.63 -7.04
C PRO A 84 20.28 5.43 -7.00
N SER A 85 19.54 6.31 -7.65
CA SER A 85 18.08 6.24 -7.69
C SER A 85 17.53 6.47 -9.09
N TYR A 86 16.23 6.20 -9.28
CA TYR A 86 15.54 6.49 -10.55
C TYR A 86 15.20 7.98 -10.72
N GLY A 87 15.39 8.81 -9.69
CA GLY A 87 14.96 10.20 -9.70
C GLY A 87 13.44 10.37 -9.51
N PRO A 88 12.86 11.49 -9.97
CA PRO A 88 11.42 11.72 -9.88
C PRO A 88 10.61 10.66 -10.62
N LEU A 89 9.58 10.13 -9.95
CA LEU A 89 8.69 9.12 -10.51
C LEU A 89 7.23 9.60 -10.43
N ARG A 90 6.42 9.10 -11.37
CA ARG A 90 4.96 9.25 -11.36
C ARG A 90 4.25 7.90 -11.42
N PRO A 91 3.04 7.79 -10.89
CA PRO A 91 2.26 6.56 -11.00
C PRO A 91 1.82 6.31 -12.45
N ASP A 92 1.75 5.01 -12.83
CA ASP A 92 1.40 4.55 -14.19
C ASP A 92 0.42 3.38 -14.16
N GLY A 93 -0.69 3.56 -13.47
CA GLY A 93 -1.74 2.57 -13.30
C GLY A 93 -1.48 1.57 -12.16
N PRO A 94 -2.52 0.83 -11.73
CA PRO A 94 -2.35 -0.24 -10.75
C PRO A 94 -1.45 -1.35 -11.28
N MET A 95 -0.71 -1.98 -10.38
CA MET A 95 0.10 -3.15 -10.70
C MET A 95 -0.79 -4.36 -10.96
N THR A 96 -1.04 -4.66 -12.24
CA THR A 96 -1.95 -5.75 -12.63
C THR A 96 -1.35 -7.12 -12.41
N GLN A 97 -0.18 -7.36 -12.97
CA GLN A 97 0.46 -8.68 -12.94
C GLN A 97 1.97 -8.54 -13.11
N LEU A 98 2.72 -9.35 -12.39
CA LEU A 98 4.14 -9.60 -12.65
C LEU A 98 4.30 -11.06 -13.05
N SER A 99 4.73 -11.32 -14.30
CA SER A 99 4.91 -12.68 -14.81
C SER A 99 6.34 -12.88 -15.30
N ALA A 100 6.98 -13.98 -14.86
CA ALA A 100 8.27 -14.42 -15.32
C ALA A 100 8.25 -15.95 -15.52
N PHE A 101 8.53 -16.42 -16.74
CA PHE A 101 8.55 -17.84 -17.11
C PHE A 101 7.25 -18.55 -16.70
N PHE A 102 7.28 -19.34 -15.61
CA PHE A 102 6.14 -20.10 -15.09
C PHE A 102 5.57 -19.49 -13.80
N ILE A 103 6.10 -18.37 -13.34
CA ILE A 103 5.63 -17.66 -12.13
C ILE A 103 4.84 -16.43 -12.54
N SER A 104 3.62 -16.35 -12.07
CA SER A 104 2.74 -15.19 -12.25
C SER A 104 2.18 -14.78 -10.90
N VAL A 105 2.40 -13.53 -10.54
CA VAL A 105 1.76 -12.91 -9.37
C VAL A 105 0.70 -11.96 -9.88
N ASP A 106 -0.56 -12.30 -9.64
CA ASP A 106 -1.71 -11.44 -9.91
C ASP A 106 -1.91 -10.51 -8.71
N ALA A 107 -1.60 -9.24 -8.87
CA ALA A 107 -1.88 -8.26 -7.82
C ALA A 107 -3.31 -7.71 -7.96
N TYR A 108 -3.63 -7.07 -9.08
CA TYR A 108 -4.94 -6.46 -9.31
C TYR A 108 -5.58 -6.82 -10.65
N ARG A 109 -5.00 -7.70 -11.44
CA ARG A 109 -5.53 -8.04 -12.77
C ARG A 109 -6.94 -8.62 -12.67
N SER A 110 -7.13 -9.64 -11.83
CA SER A 110 -8.43 -10.29 -11.65
C SER A 110 -9.49 -9.29 -11.15
N PHE A 111 -9.12 -8.40 -10.22
CA PHE A 111 -10.03 -7.34 -9.78
C PHE A 111 -10.34 -6.32 -10.86
N MET A 112 -9.35 -5.94 -11.67
CA MET A 112 -9.53 -5.00 -12.80
C MET A 112 -10.47 -5.58 -13.88
N GLU A 113 -10.35 -6.88 -14.18
CA GLU A 113 -11.23 -7.59 -15.11
C GLU A 113 -12.65 -7.66 -14.52
N PHE A 114 -12.80 -8.09 -13.29
CA PHE A 114 -14.07 -8.10 -12.56
C PHE A 114 -14.72 -6.70 -12.50
N GLY A 115 -13.95 -5.67 -12.11
CA GLY A 115 -14.46 -4.30 -12.01
C GLY A 115 -15.00 -3.78 -13.31
N ARG A 116 -14.28 -4.00 -14.40
CA ARG A 116 -14.74 -3.61 -15.77
C ARG A 116 -16.03 -4.31 -16.19
N GLU A 117 -16.22 -5.56 -15.79
CA GLU A 117 -17.37 -6.36 -16.22
C GLU A 117 -18.60 -6.17 -15.32
N LYS A 118 -18.40 -5.93 -14.03
CA LYS A 118 -19.44 -6.02 -13.01
C LYS A 118 -19.75 -4.72 -12.28
N LEU A 119 -18.78 -3.78 -12.21
CA LEU A 119 -18.93 -2.59 -11.40
C LEU A 119 -19.31 -1.36 -12.24
N PRO A 120 -20.21 -0.48 -11.77
CA PRO A 120 -20.65 0.68 -12.52
C PRO A 120 -19.49 1.65 -12.72
N GLY A 121 -19.26 2.06 -13.98
CA GLY A 121 -18.31 3.09 -14.36
C GLY A 121 -16.90 2.90 -13.82
N PHE A 122 -16.40 1.66 -13.75
CA PHE A 122 -15.17 1.29 -13.08
C PHE A 122 -13.95 2.08 -13.57
N VAL A 123 -13.20 2.68 -12.63
CA VAL A 123 -11.96 3.42 -12.87
C VAL A 123 -10.89 3.02 -11.85
N PRO A 124 -9.69 2.67 -12.29
CA PRO A 124 -8.57 2.51 -11.38
C PRO A 124 -7.99 3.88 -11.00
N PHE A 125 -7.61 4.02 -9.75
CA PHE A 125 -6.79 5.12 -9.24
C PHE A 125 -5.38 4.60 -8.99
N SER A 126 -4.37 5.42 -9.25
CA SER A 126 -2.97 5.11 -8.95
C SER A 126 -2.28 6.32 -8.35
N TYR A 127 -1.38 6.06 -7.43
CA TYR A 127 -0.64 7.08 -6.70
C TYR A 127 0.79 6.61 -6.39
N ASP A 128 1.66 7.53 -6.08
CA ASP A 128 3.02 7.22 -5.64
C ASP A 128 2.99 6.74 -4.19
N TRP A 129 2.95 5.43 -4.03
CA TRP A 129 2.81 4.74 -2.75
C TRP A 129 3.99 4.92 -1.79
N ARG A 130 5.09 5.58 -2.20
CA ARG A 130 6.23 5.91 -1.35
C ARG A 130 5.98 7.18 -0.51
N LYS A 131 5.11 8.04 -1.03
CA LYS A 131 4.82 9.35 -0.45
C LYS A 131 3.91 9.26 0.77
N ASP A 132 3.71 10.40 1.39
CA ASP A 132 2.77 10.55 2.49
C ASP A 132 1.35 10.14 2.05
N ILE A 133 0.68 9.33 2.87
CA ILE A 133 -0.68 8.86 2.63
C ILE A 133 -1.65 10.05 2.49
N ARG A 134 -1.38 11.17 3.17
CA ARG A 134 -2.19 12.39 3.11
C ARG A 134 -2.08 13.09 1.75
N GLU A 135 -0.89 13.07 1.11
CA GLU A 135 -0.74 13.56 -0.29
C GLU A 135 -1.55 12.70 -1.25
N SER A 136 -1.47 11.39 -1.09
CA SER A 136 -2.22 10.43 -1.90
C SER A 136 -3.74 10.57 -1.71
N ALA A 137 -4.17 10.88 -0.48
CA ALA A 137 -5.56 11.19 -0.16
C ALA A 137 -6.04 12.47 -0.84
N GLY A 138 -5.21 13.51 -0.89
CA GLY A 138 -5.48 14.74 -1.64
C GLY A 138 -5.73 14.46 -3.12
N ALA A 139 -4.84 13.71 -3.75
CA ALA A 139 -4.99 13.31 -5.15
C ALA A 139 -6.23 12.45 -5.41
N LEU A 140 -6.62 11.57 -4.45
CA LEU A 140 -7.87 10.82 -4.54
C LEU A 140 -9.10 11.73 -4.49
N CYS A 141 -9.11 12.70 -3.57
CA CYS A 141 -10.21 13.68 -3.48
C CYS A 141 -10.35 14.51 -4.76
N GLU A 142 -9.24 14.99 -5.32
CA GLU A 142 -9.23 15.70 -6.61
C GLU A 142 -9.78 14.80 -7.74
N ARG A 143 -9.44 13.52 -7.75
CA ARG A 143 -9.98 12.56 -8.74
C ARG A 143 -11.49 12.35 -8.57
N ILE A 144 -11.99 12.27 -7.34
CA ILE A 144 -13.42 12.20 -7.06
C ILE A 144 -14.13 13.44 -7.60
N GLU A 145 -13.63 14.64 -7.30
CA GLU A 145 -14.20 15.92 -7.77
C GLU A 145 -14.22 15.99 -9.31
N GLN A 146 -13.15 15.57 -9.98
CA GLN A 146 -13.07 15.50 -11.44
C GLN A 146 -14.14 14.57 -12.02
N LEU A 147 -14.27 13.34 -11.48
CA LEU A 147 -15.26 12.37 -11.94
C LEU A 147 -16.70 12.87 -11.75
N VAL A 148 -16.95 13.57 -10.66
CA VAL A 148 -18.25 14.21 -10.39
C VAL A 148 -18.53 15.33 -11.40
N ALA A 149 -17.54 16.19 -11.65
CA ALA A 149 -17.66 17.27 -12.65
C ALA A 149 -17.88 16.74 -14.06
N GLU A 150 -17.13 15.69 -14.48
CA GLU A 150 -17.35 14.97 -15.75
C GLU A 150 -18.77 14.41 -15.88
N GLY A 151 -19.45 14.09 -14.78
CA GLY A 151 -20.85 13.66 -14.70
C GLY A 151 -21.86 14.80 -14.48
N GLY A 152 -21.49 16.04 -14.79
CA GLY A 152 -22.37 17.21 -14.61
C GLY A 152 -22.73 17.54 -13.16
N GLY A 153 -21.88 17.18 -12.21
CA GLY A 153 -22.05 17.47 -10.78
C GLY A 153 -23.01 16.51 -10.05
N LYS A 154 -23.56 15.51 -10.72
CA LYS A 154 -24.59 14.61 -10.15
C LYS A 154 -24.09 13.20 -9.89
N ARG A 155 -22.95 12.82 -10.49
CA ARG A 155 -22.40 11.46 -10.41
C ARG A 155 -22.14 11.05 -8.97
N LYS A 156 -22.54 9.84 -8.61
CA LYS A 156 -22.23 9.21 -7.32
C LYS A 156 -21.01 8.32 -7.45
N VAL A 157 -20.21 8.29 -6.38
CA VAL A 157 -18.93 7.58 -6.34
C VAL A 157 -19.02 6.43 -5.35
N ASN A 158 -18.63 5.25 -5.80
CA ASN A 158 -18.31 4.11 -4.95
C ASN A 158 -16.79 3.93 -4.92
N ILE A 159 -16.25 3.46 -3.82
CA ILE A 159 -14.82 3.23 -3.66
C ILE A 159 -14.58 1.80 -3.22
N VAL A 160 -13.64 1.13 -3.86
CA VAL A 160 -13.10 -0.16 -3.39
C VAL A 160 -11.62 0.06 -3.11
N ALA A 161 -11.23 -0.02 -1.86
CA ALA A 161 -9.90 0.27 -1.38
C ALA A 161 -9.26 -0.98 -0.78
N HIS A 162 -8.01 -1.26 -1.16
CA HIS A 162 -7.24 -2.38 -0.65
C HIS A 162 -6.07 -1.91 0.21
N SER A 163 -5.88 -2.56 1.38
CA SER A 163 -4.68 -2.37 2.20
C SER A 163 -4.48 -0.88 2.57
N MET A 164 -3.29 -0.31 2.35
CA MET A 164 -2.99 1.11 2.53
C MET A 164 -3.97 2.04 1.79
N GLY A 165 -4.55 1.58 0.67
CA GLY A 165 -5.58 2.33 -0.05
C GLY A 165 -6.80 2.68 0.78
N GLY A 166 -7.11 1.87 1.81
CA GLY A 166 -8.16 2.18 2.78
C GLY A 166 -7.82 3.37 3.66
N LEU A 167 -6.54 3.50 4.09
CA LEU A 167 -6.08 4.68 4.85
C LEU A 167 -6.12 5.95 3.98
N VAL A 168 -5.66 5.85 2.72
CA VAL A 168 -5.78 6.93 1.71
C VAL A 168 -7.24 7.36 1.55
N THR A 169 -8.14 6.39 1.39
CA THR A 169 -9.58 6.63 1.23
C THR A 169 -10.17 7.30 2.46
N MET A 170 -9.93 6.75 3.65
CA MET A 170 -10.53 7.31 4.87
C MET A 170 -10.01 8.70 5.17
N HIS A 171 -8.71 8.97 4.94
CA HIS A 171 -8.17 10.32 5.10
C HIS A 171 -8.81 11.33 4.12
N CYS A 172 -8.98 10.95 2.83
CA CYS A 172 -9.69 11.76 1.86
C CYS A 172 -11.13 12.06 2.32
N LEU A 173 -11.89 11.03 2.72
CA LEU A 173 -13.29 11.19 3.11
C LEU A 173 -13.46 12.07 4.35
N LEU A 174 -12.57 11.96 5.33
CA LEU A 174 -12.58 12.74 6.55
C LEU A 174 -12.17 14.21 6.32
N HIS A 175 -11.11 14.44 5.53
CA HIS A 175 -10.43 15.74 5.48
C HIS A 175 -10.56 16.47 4.14
N GLY A 176 -10.99 15.81 3.06
CA GLY A 176 -11.09 16.44 1.75
C GLY A 176 -9.73 16.79 1.12
N GLY A 177 -8.70 15.99 1.38
CA GLY A 177 -7.34 16.21 0.90
C GLY A 177 -6.53 17.16 1.80
N ALA A 178 -5.58 17.92 1.22
CA ALA A 178 -4.65 18.78 1.95
C ALA A 178 -5.33 19.98 2.71
N ARG A 179 -6.58 20.23 2.45
CA ARG A 179 -7.37 21.20 3.19
C ARG A 179 -8.08 20.48 4.33
N ALA A 180 -7.37 20.20 5.41
CA ALA A 180 -7.97 19.74 6.65
C ALA A 180 -9.09 20.70 7.04
N GLY A 181 -10.33 20.36 6.71
CA GLY A 181 -11.48 21.16 7.04
C GLY A 181 -11.88 20.95 8.50
N GLU A 182 -12.42 21.96 9.13
CA GLU A 182 -13.01 21.88 10.48
C GLU A 182 -14.22 20.91 10.54
N ARG A 183 -14.77 20.55 9.38
CA ARG A 183 -15.93 19.66 9.26
C ARG A 183 -15.49 18.22 8.96
N PRO A 184 -15.95 17.22 9.72
CA PRO A 184 -15.73 15.83 9.37
C PRO A 184 -16.45 15.48 8.05
N TRP A 185 -15.89 14.51 7.33
CA TRP A 185 -16.45 13.97 6.08
C TRP A 185 -16.52 14.98 4.91
N VAL A 186 -15.59 15.93 4.84
CA VAL A 186 -15.57 16.98 3.80
C VAL A 186 -15.44 16.37 2.39
N GLY A 187 -14.66 15.30 2.23
CA GLY A 187 -14.47 14.61 0.94
C GLY A 187 -15.59 13.62 0.57
N ALA A 188 -16.57 13.41 1.46
CA ALA A 188 -17.57 12.36 1.30
C ALA A 188 -18.85 12.76 0.57
N GLY A 189 -19.04 14.05 0.18
CA GLY A 189 -20.32 14.59 -0.30
C GLY A 189 -20.94 13.88 -1.51
N HIS A 190 -20.14 13.24 -2.35
CA HIS A 190 -20.58 12.46 -3.50
C HIS A 190 -20.41 10.95 -3.36
N VAL A 191 -19.84 10.49 -2.23
CA VAL A 191 -19.55 9.07 -1.99
C VAL A 191 -20.80 8.38 -1.45
N LYS A 192 -21.15 7.25 -2.07
CA LYS A 192 -22.34 6.46 -1.74
C LYS A 192 -21.98 5.20 -0.93
N ARG A 193 -20.98 4.45 -1.40
CA ARG A 193 -20.51 3.22 -0.78
C ARG A 193 -18.99 3.10 -0.78
N VAL A 194 -18.46 2.55 0.29
CA VAL A 194 -17.03 2.30 0.47
C VAL A 194 -16.82 0.84 0.86
N VAL A 195 -16.00 0.15 0.09
CA VAL A 195 -15.53 -1.21 0.40
C VAL A 195 -14.07 -1.11 0.81
N ILE A 196 -13.73 -1.64 1.96
CA ILE A 196 -12.37 -1.62 2.52
C ILE A 196 -11.93 -3.06 2.70
N ILE A 197 -10.84 -3.43 2.02
CA ILE A 197 -10.34 -4.82 1.96
C ILE A 197 -8.95 -4.87 2.61
N GLY A 198 -8.80 -5.59 3.71
CA GLY A 198 -7.51 -5.85 4.37
C GLY A 198 -6.75 -4.58 4.79
N THR A 199 -7.42 -3.53 5.22
CA THR A 199 -6.77 -2.25 5.58
C THR A 199 -6.25 -2.26 7.01
N PRO A 200 -4.96 -1.94 7.25
CA PRO A 200 -4.37 -1.88 8.59
C PRO A 200 -4.71 -0.56 9.28
N PHE A 201 -5.93 -0.42 9.85
CA PHE A 201 -6.40 0.83 10.47
C PHE A 201 -5.55 1.33 11.65
N THR A 202 -4.78 0.46 12.28
CA THR A 202 -3.84 0.82 13.35
C THR A 202 -2.40 0.40 12.98
N GLY A 203 -2.11 0.34 11.69
CA GLY A 203 -0.81 -0.10 11.19
C GLY A 203 -0.47 -1.54 11.54
N GLY A 204 0.77 -1.91 11.39
CA GLY A 204 1.30 -3.24 11.71
C GLY A 204 2.80 -3.23 11.96
N PRO A 205 3.34 -4.18 12.73
CA PRO A 205 4.77 -4.21 13.03
C PRO A 205 5.64 -4.72 11.87
N GLY A 206 5.07 -5.42 10.88
CA GLY A 206 5.86 -6.09 9.83
C GLY A 206 6.74 -5.19 9.00
N LEU A 207 6.33 -3.94 8.72
CA LEU A 207 7.16 -2.99 7.99
C LEU A 207 8.36 -2.44 8.79
N PHE A 208 8.36 -2.63 10.12
CA PHE A 208 9.52 -2.26 10.91
C PHE A 208 10.75 -3.09 10.54
N ASP A 209 10.55 -4.39 10.28
CA ASP A 209 11.58 -5.29 9.78
C ASP A 209 12.10 -4.83 8.41
N ASP A 210 11.21 -4.53 7.47
CA ASP A 210 11.56 -3.98 6.15
C ASP A 210 12.46 -2.72 6.28
N LEU A 211 12.17 -1.83 7.23
CA LEU A 211 13.00 -0.65 7.50
C LEU A 211 14.40 -0.98 8.02
N GLN A 212 14.61 -2.16 8.64
CA GLN A 212 15.91 -2.58 9.16
C GLN A 212 16.76 -3.29 8.09
N VAL A 213 16.16 -4.22 7.34
CA VAL A 213 16.89 -5.12 6.47
C VAL A 213 16.57 -4.96 4.98
N GLY A 214 15.58 -4.12 4.65
CA GLY A 214 15.08 -3.97 3.30
C GLY A 214 14.11 -5.08 2.89
N THR A 215 13.55 -4.95 1.70
CA THR A 215 12.68 -5.96 1.11
C THR A 215 13.28 -6.50 -0.17
N GLU A 216 13.55 -7.79 -0.23
CA GLU A 216 13.91 -8.44 -1.47
C GLU A 216 12.74 -8.48 -2.46
N THR A 217 12.94 -7.96 -3.66
CA THR A 217 12.01 -8.12 -4.76
C THR A 217 12.55 -9.21 -5.68
N MET A 218 12.18 -10.44 -5.44
CA MET A 218 12.77 -11.66 -6.02
C MET A 218 14.30 -11.75 -5.77
N ARG A 219 15.15 -11.25 -6.68
CA ARG A 219 16.61 -11.23 -6.56
C ARG A 219 17.17 -9.81 -6.38
N ASN A 220 16.32 -8.81 -6.51
CA ASN A 220 16.71 -7.41 -6.40
C ASN A 220 16.60 -6.94 -4.95
N ARG A 221 17.75 -6.56 -4.39
CA ARG A 221 17.86 -6.01 -3.03
C ARG A 221 18.00 -4.49 -3.02
N ALA A 222 18.26 -3.88 -4.18
CA ALA A 222 18.51 -2.45 -4.27
C ALA A 222 17.22 -1.61 -4.27
N LEU A 223 16.18 -2.05 -5.00
CA LEU A 223 14.95 -1.28 -5.18
C LEU A 223 14.36 -0.80 -3.84
N LEU A 224 14.28 -1.69 -2.89
CA LEU A 224 13.69 -1.48 -1.57
C LEU A 224 14.72 -1.75 -0.46
N ALA A 225 15.95 -1.29 -0.67
CA ALA A 225 16.98 -1.30 0.36
C ALA A 225 16.57 -0.43 1.57
N PRO A 226 17.12 -0.66 2.78
CA PRO A 226 16.79 0.13 3.97
C PRO A 226 16.91 1.64 3.73
N GLU A 227 17.92 2.08 2.98
CA GLU A 227 18.15 3.49 2.63
C GLU A 227 17.03 4.07 1.76
N ALA A 228 16.39 3.24 0.93
CA ALA A 228 15.24 3.66 0.15
C ALA A 228 13.99 3.75 1.03
N LEU A 229 13.70 2.69 1.79
CA LEU A 229 12.53 2.61 2.65
C LEU A 229 12.51 3.71 3.72
N PHE A 230 13.68 4.10 4.23
CA PHE A 230 13.84 5.21 5.17
C PHE A 230 13.33 6.56 4.61
N THR A 231 13.24 6.69 3.29
CA THR A 231 12.75 7.91 2.64
C THR A 231 11.24 7.89 2.38
N PHE A 232 10.54 6.78 2.63
CA PHE A 232 9.12 6.63 2.33
C PHE A 232 8.26 6.97 3.54
N ALA A 233 7.57 8.09 3.52
CA ALA A 233 6.65 8.45 4.58
C ALA A 233 5.59 7.35 4.82
N SER A 234 5.09 6.74 3.75
CA SER A 234 4.11 5.65 3.83
C SER A 234 4.62 4.41 4.58
N ALA A 235 5.93 4.08 4.50
CA ALA A 235 6.49 2.95 5.23
C ALA A 235 6.42 3.18 6.75
N PHE A 236 6.68 4.40 7.21
CA PHE A 236 6.52 4.79 8.61
C PHE A 236 5.05 4.89 9.00
N GLN A 237 4.21 5.43 8.12
CA GLN A 237 2.76 5.56 8.35
C GLN A 237 2.02 4.21 8.42
N LEU A 238 2.63 3.13 7.96
CA LEU A 238 2.10 1.77 8.10
C LEU A 238 2.61 1.04 9.36
N LEU A 239 3.48 1.65 10.16
CA LEU A 239 3.91 1.06 11.44
C LEU A 239 2.75 1.03 12.44
N SER A 240 2.84 0.10 13.39
CA SER A 240 1.83 -0.06 14.44
C SER A 240 1.74 1.17 15.34
N THR A 241 0.50 1.61 15.64
CA THR A 241 0.23 2.66 16.63
C THR A 241 0.11 2.13 18.06
N ARG A 242 0.27 0.81 18.27
CA ARG A 242 0.00 0.18 19.55
C ARG A 242 1.29 0.01 20.38
N SER A 243 1.14 0.02 21.70
CA SER A 243 2.22 -0.19 22.66
C SER A 243 2.79 -1.63 22.71
N ASP A 244 2.06 -2.60 22.10
CA ASP A 244 2.48 -4.00 21.98
C ASP A 244 3.39 -4.28 20.76
N PHE A 245 4.09 -3.25 20.31
CA PHE A 245 4.97 -3.31 19.14
C PHE A 245 6.17 -4.23 19.35
N PHE A 246 6.81 -4.16 20.53
CA PHE A 246 7.94 -5.01 20.90
C PHE A 246 7.56 -6.01 21.97
N VAL A 247 8.07 -7.23 21.84
CA VAL A 247 7.87 -8.32 22.79
C VAL A 247 9.20 -9.01 23.09
N ASP A 248 9.34 -9.57 24.29
CA ASP A 248 10.50 -10.39 24.66
C ASP A 248 10.41 -11.83 24.09
N ALA A 249 11.35 -12.68 24.45
CA ALA A 249 11.39 -14.08 24.00
C ALA A 249 10.15 -14.88 24.42
N GLU A 250 9.50 -14.52 25.52
CA GLU A 250 8.28 -15.13 26.06
C GLU A 250 6.99 -14.49 25.51
N GLY A 251 7.11 -13.45 24.68
CA GLY A 251 5.96 -12.75 24.09
C GLY A 251 5.34 -11.68 24.99
N ARG A 252 6.03 -11.27 26.07
CA ARG A 252 5.58 -10.19 26.95
C ARG A 252 5.98 -8.83 26.37
N PRO A 253 5.15 -7.78 26.50
CA PRO A 253 5.49 -6.45 26.02
C PRO A 253 6.81 -5.93 26.61
N VAL A 254 7.65 -5.32 25.75
CA VAL A 254 8.88 -4.61 26.13
C VAL A 254 8.61 -3.12 26.02
N GLU A 255 8.89 -2.37 27.09
CA GLU A 255 8.80 -0.91 27.09
C GLU A 255 9.93 -0.31 26.22
N LEU A 256 9.62 -0.13 24.95
CA LEU A 256 10.50 0.47 23.96
C LEU A 256 9.65 1.24 22.97
N ASP A 257 9.93 2.54 22.82
CA ASP A 257 9.16 3.41 21.93
C ASP A 257 9.79 3.45 20.52
N ALA A 258 9.12 2.85 19.54
CA ALA A 258 9.51 2.91 18.13
C ALA A 258 9.36 4.33 17.54
N PHE A 259 8.68 5.25 18.23
CA PHE A 259 8.43 6.62 17.76
C PHE A 259 9.29 7.67 18.48
N ASP A 260 10.19 7.24 19.37
CA ASP A 260 11.26 8.09 19.91
C ASP A 260 12.48 8.07 18.96
N PRO A 261 12.83 9.21 18.32
CA PRO A 261 13.99 9.27 17.44
C PRO A 261 15.33 8.88 18.14
N ALA A 262 15.43 9.14 19.45
CA ALA A 262 16.63 8.81 20.19
C ALA A 262 16.86 7.29 20.24
N VAL A 263 15.79 6.51 20.35
CA VAL A 263 15.86 5.05 20.35
C VAL A 263 16.40 4.51 19.03
N TRP A 264 16.03 5.07 17.89
CA TRP A 264 16.56 4.67 16.58
C TRP A 264 18.06 4.87 16.49
N VAL A 265 18.55 6.03 16.96
CA VAL A 265 19.99 6.36 16.95
C VAL A 265 20.77 5.47 17.92
N GLU A 266 20.29 5.32 19.14
CA GLU A 266 20.93 4.49 20.18
C GLU A 266 21.01 3.02 19.76
N ARG A 267 19.90 2.47 19.25
CA ARG A 267 19.81 1.07 18.82
C ARG A 267 20.45 0.80 17.45
N GLY A 268 20.80 1.83 16.70
CA GLY A 268 21.35 1.70 15.37
C GLY A 268 20.33 1.16 14.38
N TRP A 269 19.06 1.57 14.50
CA TRP A 269 17.99 1.12 13.62
C TRP A 269 17.98 1.85 12.26
N GLY A 270 17.57 1.12 11.21
CA GLY A 270 17.54 1.66 9.86
C GLY A 270 18.92 2.18 9.42
N PRO A 271 19.02 3.41 8.89
CA PRO A 271 20.29 3.96 8.41
C PRO A 271 21.31 4.18 9.55
N PHE A 272 20.88 4.25 10.80
CA PHE A 272 21.76 4.44 11.96
C PHE A 272 22.56 3.20 12.35
N ALA A 273 22.36 2.07 11.65
CA ALA A 273 23.31 0.95 11.67
C ALA A 273 24.71 1.37 11.21
N ASP A 274 24.80 2.33 10.26
CA ASP A 274 26.04 3.06 9.97
C ASP A 274 26.31 4.11 11.07
N ALA A 275 27.34 3.85 11.87
CA ALA A 275 27.72 4.75 12.95
C ALA A 275 28.01 6.20 12.50
N THR A 276 28.41 6.40 11.24
CA THR A 276 28.69 7.73 10.68
C THR A 276 27.44 8.55 10.42
N LEU A 277 26.25 7.91 10.38
CA LEU A 277 24.96 8.59 10.22
C LEU A 277 24.32 8.95 11.58
N ARG A 278 24.79 8.39 12.69
CA ARG A 278 24.22 8.67 14.01
C ARG A 278 24.34 10.12 14.43
N GLU A 279 25.40 10.82 14.02
CA GLU A 279 25.62 12.24 14.29
C GLU A 279 25.23 13.14 13.09
N ASP A 280 24.72 12.57 11.99
CA ASP A 280 24.31 13.30 10.82
C ASP A 280 22.95 13.97 11.05
N GLU A 281 22.97 15.31 11.14
CA GLU A 281 21.75 16.11 11.41
C GLU A 281 20.67 15.95 10.34
N ALA A 282 21.04 15.74 9.07
CA ALA A 282 20.08 15.58 7.98
C ALA A 282 19.30 14.27 8.11
N TYR A 283 19.98 13.18 8.51
CA TYR A 283 19.33 11.88 8.74
C TYR A 283 18.46 11.88 10.00
N ARG A 284 18.92 12.51 11.09
CA ARG A 284 18.09 12.71 12.29
C ARG A 284 16.84 13.53 11.99
N ALA A 285 16.98 14.64 11.28
CA ALA A 285 15.84 15.47 10.88
C ALA A 285 14.89 14.72 9.92
N GLN A 286 15.41 13.87 9.03
CA GLN A 286 14.58 13.03 8.19
C GLN A 286 13.78 12.02 9.02
N LEU A 287 14.40 11.34 9.98
CA LEU A 287 13.69 10.43 10.89
C LEU A 287 12.54 11.14 11.62
N VAL A 288 12.81 12.31 12.21
CA VAL A 288 11.78 13.11 12.90
C VAL A 288 10.61 13.40 11.96
N ARG A 289 10.88 13.84 10.73
CA ARG A 289 9.82 14.09 9.72
C ARG A 289 8.98 12.84 9.43
N MET A 290 9.61 11.66 9.34
CA MET A 290 8.89 10.42 9.06
C MET A 290 8.01 9.99 10.24
N LEU A 291 8.52 10.10 11.47
CA LEU A 291 7.76 9.80 12.69
C LEU A 291 6.63 10.80 12.92
N ASP A 292 6.84 12.09 12.61
CA ASP A 292 5.79 13.11 12.66
C ASP A 292 4.70 12.84 11.62
N ALA A 293 5.06 12.46 10.38
CA ALA A 293 4.10 12.08 9.36
C ALA A 293 3.21 10.91 9.79
N HIS A 294 3.78 9.92 10.50
CA HIS A 294 3.00 8.83 11.11
C HIS A 294 2.01 9.38 12.16
N ARG A 295 2.49 10.17 13.13
CA ARG A 295 1.66 10.71 14.20
C ARG A 295 0.49 11.52 13.66
N GLU A 296 0.78 12.44 12.74
CA GLU A 296 -0.24 13.31 12.13
C GLU A 296 -1.29 12.55 11.33
N LEU A 297 -0.89 11.46 10.63
CA LEU A 297 -1.85 10.60 9.94
C LEU A 297 -2.86 9.99 10.92
N TYR A 298 -2.38 9.38 11.99
CA TYR A 298 -3.25 8.66 12.93
C TYR A 298 -4.04 9.58 13.86
N GLU A 299 -3.53 10.76 14.19
CA GLU A 299 -4.32 11.83 14.80
C GLU A 299 -5.49 12.22 13.90
N GLY A 300 -5.26 12.31 12.59
CA GLY A 300 -6.29 12.57 11.60
C GLY A 300 -7.31 11.45 11.45
N LEU A 301 -6.90 10.20 11.55
CA LEU A 301 -7.75 9.01 11.42
C LEU A 301 -8.38 8.54 12.73
N GLY A 302 -8.02 9.14 13.87
CA GLY A 302 -8.53 8.76 15.19
C GLY A 302 -9.94 9.28 15.48
N PRO A 303 -10.62 8.68 16.48
CA PRO A 303 -11.86 9.21 17.01
C PRO A 303 -11.64 10.63 17.57
N ARG A 304 -12.58 11.53 17.31
CA ARG A 304 -12.52 12.92 17.78
C ARG A 304 -13.89 13.45 18.14
N PRO A 305 -13.98 14.47 19.04
CA PRO A 305 -15.24 15.09 19.39
C PRO A 305 -16.00 15.58 18.16
N GLY A 306 -17.30 15.32 18.10
CA GLY A 306 -18.17 15.71 17.00
C GLY A 306 -18.08 14.83 15.75
N LEU A 307 -17.21 13.82 15.70
CA LEU A 307 -17.24 12.82 14.65
C LEU A 307 -18.43 11.87 14.89
N THR A 308 -19.46 12.02 14.05
CA THR A 308 -20.61 11.12 13.99
C THR A 308 -20.46 10.13 12.83
N GLY A 309 -21.36 9.18 12.72
CA GLY A 309 -21.33 8.14 11.68
C GLY A 309 -21.09 8.65 10.26
N ALA A 310 -20.56 7.82 9.40
CA ALA A 310 -20.23 8.15 8.02
C ALA A 310 -21.50 8.43 7.18
N PRO A 311 -21.46 9.39 6.23
CA PRO A 311 -22.58 9.66 5.33
C PRO A 311 -22.67 8.68 4.16
N PHE A 312 -21.94 7.58 4.21
CA PHE A 312 -21.87 6.52 3.20
C PHE A 312 -21.98 5.15 3.88
N GLU A 313 -22.43 4.16 3.11
CA GLU A 313 -22.44 2.76 3.57
C GLU A 313 -21.03 2.17 3.47
N THR A 314 -20.66 1.30 4.41
CA THR A 314 -19.32 0.69 4.46
C THR A 314 -19.38 -0.83 4.52
N LEU A 315 -18.59 -1.50 3.67
CA LEU A 315 -18.25 -2.92 3.77
C LEU A 315 -16.76 -3.05 4.14
N VAL A 316 -16.47 -3.87 5.14
CA VAL A 316 -15.11 -4.21 5.56
C VAL A 316 -14.87 -5.69 5.29
N VAL A 317 -13.84 -6.00 4.52
CA VAL A 317 -13.37 -7.37 4.29
C VAL A 317 -12.12 -7.59 5.13
N VAL A 318 -12.18 -8.61 5.99
CA VAL A 318 -11.12 -8.97 6.92
C VAL A 318 -10.52 -10.32 6.52
N GLY A 319 -9.23 -10.36 6.27
CA GLY A 319 -8.53 -11.62 6.07
C GLY A 319 -8.20 -12.28 7.42
N THR A 320 -8.41 -13.60 7.49
CA THR A 320 -8.27 -14.40 8.73
C THR A 320 -7.59 -15.73 8.46
N GLY A 321 -7.17 -16.43 9.52
CA GLY A 321 -6.65 -17.80 9.44
C GLY A 321 -5.18 -17.90 9.02
N ARG A 322 -4.45 -16.78 8.84
CA ARG A 322 -3.04 -16.78 8.45
C ARG A 322 -2.13 -16.23 9.55
N PRO A 323 -1.01 -16.90 9.85
CA PRO A 323 -0.01 -16.37 10.78
C PRO A 323 0.54 -15.02 10.26
N THR A 324 0.26 -13.95 10.97
CA THR A 324 0.61 -12.57 10.62
C THR A 324 1.46 -11.95 11.70
N VAL A 325 2.48 -11.17 11.35
CA VAL A 325 3.38 -10.50 12.32
C VAL A 325 2.56 -9.61 13.25
N SER A 326 2.64 -9.87 14.55
CA SER A 326 1.90 -9.15 15.59
C SER A 326 2.79 -8.30 16.50
N GLY A 327 4.08 -8.60 16.55
CA GLY A 327 5.07 -7.86 17.34
C GLY A 327 6.48 -8.20 16.93
N MET A 328 7.40 -7.27 17.12
CA MET A 328 8.83 -7.45 16.89
C MET A 328 9.49 -8.02 18.12
N ARG A 329 10.23 -9.11 17.96
CA ARG A 329 10.86 -9.78 19.12
C ARG A 329 12.18 -9.13 19.49
N MET A 330 12.40 -8.95 20.79
CA MET A 330 13.65 -8.48 21.38
C MET A 330 14.30 -9.62 22.16
N VAL A 331 15.53 -10.00 21.79
CA VAL A 331 16.32 -11.03 22.49
C VAL A 331 17.65 -10.42 22.91
N ASP A 332 18.00 -10.49 24.18
CA ASP A 332 19.21 -9.88 24.74
C ASP A 332 19.39 -8.41 24.34
N GLY A 333 18.30 -7.65 24.32
CA GLY A 333 18.26 -6.24 23.94
C GLY A 333 18.47 -5.94 22.44
N LYS A 334 18.48 -6.96 21.59
CA LYS A 334 18.57 -6.85 20.12
C LYS A 334 17.29 -7.29 19.43
N LEU A 335 17.03 -6.71 18.28
CA LEU A 335 15.90 -7.07 17.43
C LEU A 335 16.16 -8.45 16.77
N ASP A 336 15.24 -9.40 16.98
CA ASP A 336 15.21 -10.69 16.27
C ASP A 336 14.20 -10.59 15.10
N VAL A 337 14.72 -10.27 13.94
CA VAL A 337 13.92 -10.12 12.71
C VAL A 337 13.48 -11.47 12.12
N GLU A 338 14.17 -12.56 12.48
CA GLU A 338 13.86 -13.89 11.91
C GLU A 338 12.67 -14.55 12.61
N HIS A 339 12.42 -14.22 13.88
CA HIS A 339 11.39 -14.87 14.69
C HIS A 339 10.40 -13.87 15.31
N PRO A 340 9.70 -13.03 14.53
CA PRO A 340 8.70 -12.11 15.07
C PRO A 340 7.53 -12.87 15.72
N ALA A 341 6.85 -12.21 16.66
CA ALA A 341 5.58 -12.73 17.19
C ALA A 341 4.51 -12.73 16.09
N ARG A 342 3.61 -13.72 16.16
CA ARG A 342 2.54 -13.86 15.14
C ARG A 342 1.19 -14.07 15.80
N ALA A 343 0.14 -13.56 15.13
CA ALA A 343 -1.26 -13.75 15.50
C ALA A 343 -2.12 -13.92 14.24
N ASP A 344 -3.43 -14.01 14.39
CA ASP A 344 -4.36 -14.19 13.29
C ASP A 344 -4.43 -12.97 12.35
N GLY A 345 -4.51 -13.22 11.05
CA GLY A 345 -4.64 -12.21 10.00
C GLY A 345 -4.65 -12.82 8.61
N ASP A 346 -4.23 -12.04 7.62
CA ASP A 346 -4.16 -12.44 6.20
C ASP A 346 -2.72 -12.67 5.69
N GLY A 347 -1.74 -12.74 6.61
CA GLY A 347 -0.31 -12.84 6.30
C GLY A 347 0.41 -11.50 6.28
N SER A 348 -0.30 -10.39 6.11
CA SER A 348 0.25 -9.01 6.11
C SER A 348 -0.40 -8.12 7.17
N VAL A 349 -1.73 -8.18 7.30
CA VAL A 349 -2.53 -7.38 8.21
C VAL A 349 -3.23 -8.28 9.23
N LEU A 350 -3.08 -7.97 10.51
CA LEU A 350 -3.77 -8.66 11.58
C LEU A 350 -5.29 -8.45 11.47
N SER A 351 -6.08 -9.51 11.64
CA SER A 351 -7.55 -9.45 11.60
C SER A 351 -8.11 -8.42 12.58
N ALA A 352 -7.52 -8.31 13.77
CA ALA A 352 -7.89 -7.33 14.78
C ALA A 352 -7.58 -5.88 14.41
N ARG A 353 -6.71 -5.65 13.42
CA ARG A 353 -6.31 -4.31 12.94
C ARG A 353 -6.97 -3.94 11.60
N ALA A 354 -7.70 -4.88 11.00
CA ALA A 354 -8.37 -4.68 9.72
C ALA A 354 -9.79 -4.09 9.85
N VAL A 355 -10.17 -3.65 11.06
CA VAL A 355 -11.48 -3.03 11.33
C VAL A 355 -11.32 -1.55 11.66
N PRO A 356 -12.28 -0.69 11.24
CA PRO A 356 -12.22 0.73 11.52
C PRO A 356 -12.18 1.04 13.01
N VAL A 357 -11.33 2.00 13.40
CA VAL A 357 -11.31 2.58 14.76
C VAL A 357 -12.25 3.78 14.90
N LEU A 358 -12.86 4.19 13.80
CA LEU A 358 -13.82 5.30 13.73
C LEU A 358 -15.22 4.84 14.13
N PRO A 359 -16.06 5.72 14.69
CA PRO A 359 -17.44 5.41 15.06
C PRO A 359 -18.35 5.37 13.80
N ILE A 360 -18.12 4.41 12.93
CA ILE A 360 -18.90 4.18 11.71
C ILE A 360 -19.59 2.81 11.76
N ALA A 361 -20.81 2.74 11.23
CA ALA A 361 -21.47 1.46 10.97
C ALA A 361 -20.84 0.79 9.73
N TYR A 362 -20.66 -0.53 9.78
CA TYR A 362 -20.15 -1.29 8.64
C TYR A 362 -20.71 -2.71 8.62
N GLN A 363 -20.73 -3.29 7.44
CA GLN A 363 -20.91 -4.72 7.26
C GLN A 363 -19.54 -5.40 7.21
N ARG A 364 -19.42 -6.59 7.79
CA ARG A 364 -18.15 -7.34 7.80
C ARG A 364 -18.29 -8.66 7.08
N VAL A 365 -17.29 -8.97 6.25
CA VAL A 365 -17.10 -10.27 5.60
C VAL A 365 -15.68 -10.74 5.91
N ASP A 366 -15.52 -11.98 6.36
CA ASP A 366 -14.22 -12.60 6.61
C ASP A 366 -13.84 -13.50 5.43
N SER A 367 -12.55 -13.57 5.12
CA SER A 367 -11.99 -14.44 4.07
C SER A 367 -10.70 -15.11 4.54
N PRO A 368 -10.46 -16.39 4.24
CA PRO A 368 -9.20 -17.09 4.54
C PRO A 368 -8.11 -16.82 3.49
N ALA A 369 -8.38 -15.97 2.50
CA ALA A 369 -7.42 -15.64 1.47
C ALA A 369 -6.22 -14.84 2.03
N GLU A 370 -5.07 -14.96 1.39
CA GLU A 370 -3.91 -14.13 1.67
C GLU A 370 -4.16 -12.69 1.23
N HIS A 371 -3.42 -11.75 1.83
CA HIS A 371 -3.61 -10.32 1.70
C HIS A 371 -3.88 -9.83 0.27
N VAL A 372 -2.99 -10.15 -0.66
CA VAL A 372 -3.16 -9.76 -2.07
C VAL A 372 -4.24 -10.59 -2.76
N ALA A 373 -4.37 -11.86 -2.38
CA ALA A 373 -5.37 -12.77 -2.94
C ALA A 373 -6.81 -12.40 -2.55
N LEU A 374 -7.03 -11.58 -1.49
CA LEU A 374 -8.34 -10.99 -1.20
C LEU A 374 -8.93 -10.27 -2.41
N MET A 375 -8.09 -9.69 -3.28
CA MET A 375 -8.51 -8.98 -4.51
C MET A 375 -8.92 -9.90 -5.66
N SER A 376 -8.75 -11.21 -5.52
CA SER A 376 -9.17 -12.22 -6.51
C SER A 376 -10.03 -13.34 -5.90
N ASP A 377 -10.28 -13.29 -4.60
CA ASP A 377 -11.12 -14.26 -3.90
C ASP A 377 -12.58 -14.14 -4.36
N ARG A 378 -13.18 -15.26 -4.77
CA ARG A 378 -14.51 -15.28 -5.38
C ARG A 378 -15.62 -14.80 -4.43
N GLU A 379 -15.54 -15.18 -3.17
CA GLU A 379 -16.53 -14.79 -2.16
C GLU A 379 -16.42 -13.30 -1.85
N VAL A 380 -15.19 -12.77 -1.78
CA VAL A 380 -14.93 -11.33 -1.64
C VAL A 380 -15.49 -10.57 -2.83
N LEU A 381 -15.17 -10.98 -4.07
CA LEU A 381 -15.66 -10.32 -5.28
C LEU A 381 -17.20 -10.33 -5.35
N HIS A 382 -17.83 -11.45 -4.98
CA HIS A 382 -19.28 -11.56 -4.92
C HIS A 382 -19.89 -10.66 -3.84
N ALA A 383 -19.27 -10.58 -2.66
CA ALA A 383 -19.71 -9.68 -1.60
C ALA A 383 -19.60 -8.20 -2.02
N VAL A 384 -18.49 -7.81 -2.70
CA VAL A 384 -18.31 -6.47 -3.26
C VAL A 384 -19.41 -6.12 -4.25
N GLU A 385 -19.70 -7.00 -5.22
CA GLU A 385 -20.73 -6.78 -6.25
C GLU A 385 -22.11 -6.56 -5.61
N ARG A 386 -22.52 -7.46 -4.71
CA ARG A 386 -23.81 -7.39 -4.02
C ARG A 386 -23.93 -6.13 -3.15
N PHE A 387 -22.90 -5.84 -2.37
CA PHE A 387 -22.89 -4.63 -1.53
C PHE A 387 -23.04 -3.35 -2.36
N LEU A 388 -22.30 -3.24 -3.47
CA LEU A 388 -22.38 -2.07 -4.35
C LEU A 388 -23.77 -1.96 -5.05
N ARG A 389 -24.54 -3.05 -5.15
CA ARG A 389 -25.95 -3.04 -5.56
C ARG A 389 -26.92 -2.65 -4.44
N GLY A 390 -26.43 -2.48 -3.20
CA GLY A 390 -27.24 -2.11 -2.04
C GLY A 390 -27.81 -3.31 -1.25
N GLU A 391 -27.21 -4.48 -1.40
CA GLU A 391 -27.60 -5.66 -0.64
C GLU A 391 -26.82 -5.75 0.68
N THR A 392 -27.43 -6.36 1.69
CA THR A 392 -26.71 -6.75 2.91
C THR A 392 -25.93 -8.04 2.64
N VAL A 393 -24.63 -8.05 2.97
CA VAL A 393 -23.72 -9.14 2.58
C VAL A 393 -22.96 -9.78 3.75
N GLY A 394 -22.99 -9.21 4.92
CA GLY A 394 -22.21 -9.71 6.05
C GLY A 394 -22.83 -9.36 7.40
N THR A 395 -22.05 -9.55 8.46
CA THR A 395 -22.47 -9.16 9.81
C THR A 395 -22.46 -7.64 9.93
N VAL A 396 -23.56 -7.07 10.41
CA VAL A 396 -23.70 -5.61 10.63
C VAL A 396 -23.12 -5.24 11.99
N HIS A 397 -22.17 -4.32 11.99
CA HIS A 397 -21.59 -3.71 13.18
C HIS A 397 -22.07 -2.27 13.31
N GLN A 398 -22.57 -1.92 14.48
CA GLN A 398 -22.95 -0.54 14.83
C GLN A 398 -21.80 0.11 15.62
N PRO A 399 -21.64 1.45 15.56
CA PRO A 399 -20.59 2.17 16.28
C PRO A 399 -20.70 2.03 17.78
#